data_d3722ebd6231bf076562e3b2a3cc4a38
#
_entry.id   d3722ebd6231bf076562e3b2a3cc4a38
#
_cell.length_a   1.000
_cell.length_b   1.000
_cell.length_c   1.000
_cell.angle_alpha   90.00
_cell.angle_beta   90.00
_cell.angle_gamma   90.00
#
_symmetry.space_group_name_H-M   'P 1'
#
loop_
_entity.id
_entity.type
_entity.pdbx_description
1 polymer ?
#
loop_
_entity_poly.entity_id
_entity_poly.type
_entity_poly.pdbx_seq_one_letter_code
_entity_poly.pdbx_strand_id
1 'polypeptide(L)'
;DGSVTYTPNDNYHGADSFTYIVTSGGVSESTMVNIDVTPVNDAPVATNDNAVTDEDTPVTIDVLPNDTDIDGDTLSIQSASVPSDQGTVEIVDGKLVFTPAENFHGDAEITYTVTDGSLTDQATVNVTVNAVNDTPVVESSLADQTLAEDFTPYSIDLNTAFSDVDNVDGELTFSVSGNSNVLVSIENGIATISPTADWNGSEALTFTAADPSGESVSQTVNFTVAPVAD
;
A
#
# COMPACT_ATOMS: atom_id res chain seq x y z
N ASP A 1 66.60 -9.42 -6.04
CA ASP A 1 66.69 -9.20 -4.64
C ASP A 1 66.11 -10.39 -3.80
N GLY A 2 65.62 -11.49 -4.34
CA GLY A 2 65.24 -12.71 -3.63
C GLY A 2 63.97 -12.61 -2.80
N SER A 3 63.11 -11.64 -3.02
CA SER A 3 61.78 -11.56 -2.40
C SER A 3 60.78 -12.44 -3.14
N VAL A 4 59.84 -13.06 -2.41
CA VAL A 4 58.71 -13.83 -2.93
C VAL A 4 57.43 -13.17 -2.43
N THR A 5 56.51 -12.91 -3.34
CA THR A 5 55.17 -12.41 -3.01
C THR A 5 54.18 -13.57 -3.16
N TYR A 6 53.38 -13.79 -2.14
CA TYR A 6 52.26 -14.70 -2.17
C TYR A 6 50.95 -13.87 -2.30
N THR A 7 50.05 -14.29 -3.16
CA THR A 7 48.74 -13.68 -3.32
C THR A 7 47.72 -14.81 -3.25
N PRO A 8 46.81 -14.83 -2.23
CA PRO A 8 45.76 -15.83 -2.19
C PRO A 8 44.76 -15.58 -3.32
N ASN A 9 43.94 -16.61 -3.61
CA ASN A 9 42.78 -16.43 -4.44
C ASN A 9 41.72 -15.56 -3.68
N ASP A 10 40.80 -14.98 -4.42
CA ASP A 10 39.73 -14.19 -3.85
C ASP A 10 38.93 -15.08 -2.84
N ASN A 11 38.62 -14.53 -1.68
CA ASN A 11 37.86 -15.16 -0.61
C ASN A 11 38.49 -16.48 -0.04
N TYR A 12 39.76 -16.75 -0.35
CA TYR A 12 40.49 -17.87 0.23
C TYR A 12 40.93 -17.55 1.65
N HIS A 13 40.61 -18.42 2.61
CA HIS A 13 41.13 -18.40 3.97
C HIS A 13 41.59 -19.80 4.39
N GLY A 14 42.49 -19.88 5.38
CA GLY A 14 43.03 -21.14 5.87
C GLY A 14 44.49 -21.34 5.53
N ALA A 15 44.99 -22.56 5.77
CA ALA A 15 46.38 -22.92 5.60
C ALA A 15 46.72 -23.16 4.15
N ASP A 16 47.84 -22.55 3.69
CA ASP A 16 48.46 -22.80 2.39
C ASP A 16 49.95 -22.94 2.53
N SER A 17 50.63 -23.40 1.51
CA SER A 17 52.08 -23.55 1.52
C SER A 17 52.69 -23.52 0.13
N PHE A 18 53.92 -23.02 0.06
CA PHE A 18 54.76 -23.17 -1.15
C PHE A 18 56.19 -23.58 -0.79
N THR A 19 56.86 -24.21 -1.73
CA THR A 19 58.25 -24.60 -1.61
C THR A 19 59.09 -23.67 -2.44
N TYR A 20 60.19 -23.18 -1.89
CA TYR A 20 61.22 -22.46 -2.66
C TYR A 20 62.55 -23.18 -2.61
N ILE A 21 63.35 -22.97 -3.63
CA ILE A 21 64.65 -23.61 -3.83
C ILE A 21 65.73 -22.53 -3.88
N VAL A 22 66.74 -22.70 -3.08
CA VAL A 22 67.96 -21.87 -3.11
C VAL A 22 69.10 -22.65 -3.74
N THR A 23 69.76 -22.07 -4.71
CA THR A 23 70.96 -22.67 -5.40
C THR A 23 72.17 -21.81 -5.15
N SER A 24 73.23 -22.39 -4.61
CA SER A 24 74.52 -21.76 -4.41
C SER A 24 75.63 -22.73 -4.74
N GLY A 25 76.63 -22.34 -5.59
CA GLY A 25 77.75 -23.15 -5.98
C GLY A 25 77.42 -24.48 -6.66
N GLY A 26 76.22 -24.55 -7.33
CA GLY A 26 75.74 -25.78 -8.00
C GLY A 26 75.00 -26.76 -7.07
N VAL A 27 74.82 -26.42 -5.79
CA VAL A 27 74.05 -27.19 -4.82
C VAL A 27 72.68 -26.48 -4.64
N SER A 28 71.58 -27.25 -4.70
CA SER A 28 70.24 -26.75 -4.50
C SER A 28 69.62 -27.38 -3.22
N GLU A 29 69.02 -26.51 -2.38
CA GLU A 29 68.27 -26.92 -1.20
C GLU A 29 66.85 -26.35 -1.33
N SER A 30 65.85 -27.13 -0.88
CA SER A 30 64.46 -26.72 -0.88
C SER A 30 63.90 -26.62 0.55
N THR A 31 63.03 -25.65 0.78
CA THR A 31 62.28 -25.54 2.03
C THR A 31 60.87 -25.09 1.77
N MET A 32 60.00 -25.41 2.73
CA MET A 32 58.56 -25.07 2.66
C MET A 32 58.30 -23.82 3.50
N VAL A 33 57.42 -22.94 2.96
CA VAL A 33 56.81 -21.83 3.70
C VAL A 33 55.35 -22.20 3.90
N ASN A 34 54.93 -22.23 5.19
CA ASN A 34 53.54 -22.34 5.54
C ASN A 34 52.95 -20.96 5.74
N ILE A 35 51.75 -20.74 5.20
CA ILE A 35 51.01 -19.49 5.26
C ILE A 35 49.68 -19.79 5.93
N ASP A 36 49.22 -18.92 6.80
CA ASP A 36 47.91 -18.92 7.37
C ASP A 36 47.19 -17.66 6.89
N VAL A 37 46.20 -17.83 5.99
CA VAL A 37 45.39 -16.74 5.46
C VAL A 37 44.21 -16.57 6.38
N THR A 38 44.15 -15.46 7.10
CA THR A 38 43.09 -15.16 8.04
C THR A 38 41.81 -14.73 7.28
N PRO A 39 40.62 -15.20 7.68
CA PRO A 39 39.39 -14.74 7.09
C PRO A 39 39.20 -13.24 7.31
N VAL A 40 38.56 -12.59 6.37
CA VAL A 40 38.07 -11.20 6.47
C VAL A 40 36.61 -11.24 6.07
N ASN A 41 35.77 -10.62 6.86
CA ASN A 41 34.34 -10.58 6.61
C ASN A 41 34.02 -9.74 5.36
N ASP A 42 33.31 -10.33 4.43
CA ASP A 42 32.76 -9.67 3.26
C ASP A 42 31.31 -9.17 3.57
N ALA A 43 30.80 -8.22 2.84
CA ALA A 43 29.42 -7.73 3.03
C ALA A 43 28.41 -8.68 2.37
N PRO A 44 27.20 -8.78 2.91
CA PRO A 44 26.11 -9.49 2.25
C PRO A 44 25.80 -8.87 0.88
N VAL A 45 25.16 -9.64 0.02
CA VAL A 45 24.63 -9.19 -1.27
C VAL A 45 23.11 -9.28 -1.21
N ALA A 46 22.47 -8.12 -1.13
CA ALA A 46 21.03 -7.99 -1.15
C ALA A 46 20.48 -7.96 -2.59
N THR A 47 19.36 -8.63 -2.83
CA THR A 47 18.73 -8.78 -4.15
C THR A 47 17.31 -8.29 -4.11
N ASN A 48 16.90 -7.48 -5.10
CA ASN A 48 15.56 -6.92 -5.17
C ASN A 48 14.45 -7.97 -5.21
N ASP A 49 13.32 -7.64 -4.59
CA ASP A 49 12.13 -8.45 -4.49
C ASP A 49 10.93 -7.81 -5.17
N ASN A 50 9.85 -8.59 -5.31
CA ASN A 50 8.55 -8.11 -5.76
C ASN A 50 7.45 -8.71 -4.91
N ALA A 51 6.39 -7.94 -4.68
CA ALA A 51 5.19 -8.39 -4.01
C ALA A 51 3.94 -7.80 -4.67
N VAL A 52 2.77 -8.36 -4.37
CA VAL A 52 1.48 -7.85 -4.84
C VAL A 52 0.54 -7.91 -3.64
N THR A 53 -0.27 -6.88 -3.50
CA THR A 53 -1.39 -6.83 -2.55
C THR A 53 -2.51 -6.01 -3.15
N ASP A 54 -3.69 -6.06 -2.52
CA ASP A 54 -4.77 -5.13 -2.79
C ASP A 54 -4.61 -3.92 -1.86
N GLU A 55 -5.16 -2.75 -2.24
CA GLU A 55 -5.21 -1.61 -1.34
C GLU A 55 -5.89 -1.98 -0.01
N ASP A 56 -5.59 -1.24 1.04
CA ASP A 56 -6.08 -1.46 2.41
C ASP A 56 -5.79 -2.85 3.00
N THR A 57 -5.01 -3.69 2.27
CA THR A 57 -4.68 -5.06 2.68
C THR A 57 -3.18 -5.20 2.95
N PRO A 58 -2.75 -5.45 4.21
CA PRO A 58 -1.34 -5.68 4.52
C PRO A 58 -0.79 -6.94 3.86
N VAL A 59 0.50 -6.89 3.44
CA VAL A 59 1.21 -8.04 2.89
C VAL A 59 2.50 -8.31 3.67
N THR A 60 2.78 -9.60 3.91
CA THR A 60 4.04 -10.05 4.52
C THR A 60 5.00 -10.54 3.44
N ILE A 61 6.22 -10.01 3.43
CA ILE A 61 7.23 -10.25 2.40
C ILE A 61 8.47 -10.84 3.06
N ASP A 62 8.90 -12.00 2.58
CA ASP A 62 10.12 -12.67 3.00
C ASP A 62 11.23 -12.31 2.00
N VAL A 63 12.09 -11.37 2.36
CA VAL A 63 13.11 -10.80 1.46
C VAL A 63 14.47 -11.48 1.54
N LEU A 64 14.76 -12.21 2.62
CA LEU A 64 16.08 -12.81 2.84
C LEU A 64 16.40 -14.07 1.99
N PRO A 65 15.45 -14.84 1.44
CA PRO A 65 15.74 -16.08 0.74
C PRO A 65 16.59 -15.97 -0.54
N ASN A 66 16.62 -14.80 -1.19
CA ASN A 66 17.41 -14.51 -2.39
C ASN A 66 18.67 -13.67 -2.11
N ASP A 67 18.86 -13.25 -0.85
CA ASP A 67 20.04 -12.58 -0.38
C ASP A 67 21.15 -13.61 -0.05
N THR A 68 22.39 -13.23 -0.22
CA THR A 68 23.52 -14.15 -0.02
C THR A 68 24.64 -13.49 0.74
N ASP A 69 25.42 -14.33 1.42
CA ASP A 69 26.66 -13.96 2.04
C ASP A 69 27.75 -14.98 1.66
N ILE A 70 28.93 -14.49 1.25
CA ILE A 70 29.98 -15.38 0.76
C ILE A 70 30.70 -16.12 1.89
N ASP A 71 30.72 -15.56 3.09
CA ASP A 71 31.28 -16.18 4.29
C ASP A 71 30.30 -17.19 4.90
N GLY A 72 29.02 -17.17 4.46
CA GLY A 72 27.97 -18.04 4.96
C GLY A 72 27.37 -17.56 6.26
N ASP A 73 27.47 -16.27 6.57
CA ASP A 73 26.93 -15.66 7.76
C ASP A 73 25.38 -15.60 7.72
N THR A 74 24.79 -15.56 8.89
CA THR A 74 23.32 -15.48 9.02
C THR A 74 22.86 -14.06 8.78
N LEU A 75 22.06 -13.87 7.73
CA LEU A 75 21.49 -12.58 7.37
C LEU A 75 20.26 -12.23 8.20
N SER A 76 20.09 -10.93 8.43
CA SER A 76 18.91 -10.36 9.08
C SER A 76 18.59 -8.98 8.48
N ILE A 77 17.31 -8.57 8.62
CA ILE A 77 16.89 -7.23 8.19
C ILE A 77 17.21 -6.24 9.31
N GLN A 78 18.03 -5.24 9.00
CA GLN A 78 18.41 -4.20 9.95
C GLN A 78 17.39 -3.06 9.98
N SER A 79 16.88 -2.66 8.82
CA SER A 79 15.91 -1.57 8.68
C SER A 79 15.13 -1.69 7.39
N ALA A 80 13.95 -1.05 7.35
CA ALA A 80 13.18 -0.87 6.13
C ALA A 80 12.46 0.49 6.16
N SER A 81 12.17 1.04 4.99
CA SER A 81 11.45 2.30 4.83
C SER A 81 10.67 2.33 3.53
N VAL A 82 9.57 3.06 3.54
CA VAL A 82 8.70 3.33 2.38
C VAL A 82 8.26 4.81 2.46
N PRO A 83 8.01 5.51 1.34
CA PRO A 83 7.39 6.83 1.37
C PRO A 83 6.05 6.80 2.11
N SER A 84 5.81 7.79 2.98
CA SER A 84 4.64 7.79 3.88
C SER A 84 3.29 7.96 3.18
N ASP A 85 3.29 8.44 1.95
CA ASP A 85 2.13 8.54 1.05
C ASP A 85 1.79 7.22 0.36
N GLN A 86 2.72 6.25 0.39
CA GLN A 86 2.49 4.90 -0.15
C GLN A 86 2.07 3.91 0.95
N GLY A 87 2.43 4.16 2.22
CA GLY A 87 2.08 3.26 3.32
C GLY A 87 3.07 3.25 4.47
N THR A 88 3.06 2.15 5.19
CA THR A 88 4.00 1.87 6.30
C THR A 88 4.63 0.49 6.14
N VAL A 89 5.86 0.33 6.64
CA VAL A 89 6.55 -0.96 6.69
C VAL A 89 7.09 -1.22 8.08
N GLU A 90 6.89 -2.45 8.56
CA GLU A 90 7.40 -2.94 9.84
C GLU A 90 8.21 -4.22 9.63
N ILE A 91 9.17 -4.48 10.53
CA ILE A 91 9.92 -5.74 10.56
C ILE A 91 9.30 -6.61 11.65
N VAL A 92 8.68 -7.71 11.26
CA VAL A 92 8.00 -8.65 12.16
C VAL A 92 8.52 -10.07 11.89
N ASP A 93 9.04 -10.73 12.93
CA ASP A 93 9.56 -12.10 12.82
C ASP A 93 10.58 -12.30 11.67
N GLY A 94 11.41 -11.28 11.41
CA GLY A 94 12.43 -11.32 10.37
C GLY A 94 11.91 -11.15 8.95
N LYS A 95 10.68 -10.69 8.77
CA LYS A 95 10.04 -10.38 7.49
C LYS A 95 9.55 -8.94 7.47
N LEU A 96 9.33 -8.39 6.28
CA LEU A 96 8.68 -7.12 6.11
C LEU A 96 7.15 -7.29 6.10
N VAL A 97 6.45 -6.46 6.86
CA VAL A 97 4.99 -6.30 6.78
C VAL A 97 4.72 -4.92 6.23
N PHE A 98 4.26 -4.86 5.00
CA PHE A 98 3.85 -3.61 4.34
C PHE A 98 2.34 -3.44 4.48
N THR A 99 1.92 -2.25 4.92
CA THR A 99 0.51 -1.84 4.94
C THR A 99 0.38 -0.63 4.02
N PRO A 100 -0.35 -0.73 2.91
CA PRO A 100 -0.63 0.41 2.04
C PRO A 100 -1.24 1.58 2.83
N ALA A 101 -1.04 2.82 2.37
CA ALA A 101 -1.84 3.93 2.87
C ALA A 101 -3.30 3.74 2.45
N GLU A 102 -4.22 4.35 3.19
CA GLU A 102 -5.67 4.27 2.91
C GLU A 102 -5.96 4.65 1.45
N ASN A 103 -6.63 3.75 0.72
CA ASN A 103 -7.00 3.91 -0.70
C ASN A 103 -5.78 4.13 -1.63
N PHE A 104 -4.59 3.73 -1.22
CA PHE A 104 -3.42 3.80 -2.08
C PHE A 104 -3.36 2.59 -3.01
N HIS A 105 -3.40 2.84 -4.32
CA HIS A 105 -3.15 1.86 -5.38
C HIS A 105 -2.04 2.34 -6.32
N GLY A 106 -1.37 1.39 -7.00
CA GLY A 106 -0.22 1.65 -7.84
C GLY A 106 1.05 0.99 -7.33
N ASP A 107 2.22 1.47 -7.75
CA ASP A 107 3.50 0.89 -7.36
C ASP A 107 4.06 1.58 -6.11
N ALA A 108 4.40 0.79 -5.09
CA ALA A 108 5.12 1.22 -3.91
C ALA A 108 6.54 0.62 -3.92
N GLU A 109 7.54 1.43 -3.49
CA GLU A 109 8.92 0.99 -3.39
C GLU A 109 9.40 1.03 -1.94
N ILE A 110 9.70 -0.15 -1.38
CA ILE A 110 10.27 -0.31 -0.05
C ILE A 110 11.79 -0.47 -0.21
N THR A 111 12.57 0.37 0.48
CA THR A 111 14.03 0.13 0.62
C THR A 111 14.26 -0.63 1.92
N TYR A 112 15.05 -1.71 1.87
CA TYR A 112 15.47 -2.44 3.07
C TYR A 112 16.98 -2.60 3.13
N THR A 113 17.50 -2.78 4.34
CA THR A 113 18.93 -2.99 4.62
C THR A 113 19.10 -4.36 5.26
N VAL A 114 19.94 -5.18 4.66
CA VAL A 114 20.35 -6.49 5.18
C VAL A 114 21.70 -6.34 5.90
N THR A 115 21.90 -7.14 6.95
CA THR A 115 23.18 -7.22 7.68
C THR A 115 23.54 -8.67 7.99
N ASP A 116 24.85 -8.95 7.98
CA ASP A 116 25.50 -10.16 8.52
C ASP A 116 25.82 -10.03 10.02
N GLY A 117 25.51 -8.87 10.63
CA GLY A 117 25.87 -8.49 11.99
C GLY A 117 27.06 -7.53 12.10
N SER A 118 27.82 -7.34 11.03
CA SER A 118 29.02 -6.47 10.94
C SER A 118 28.94 -5.47 9.80
N LEU A 119 28.57 -5.92 8.62
CA LEU A 119 28.45 -5.17 7.38
C LEU A 119 27.01 -5.17 6.87
N THR A 120 26.72 -4.38 5.87
CA THR A 120 25.36 -4.21 5.35
C THR A 120 25.34 -4.02 3.85
N ASP A 121 24.22 -4.40 3.22
CA ASP A 121 23.87 -4.03 1.85
C ASP A 121 22.39 -3.65 1.78
N GLN A 122 21.97 -3.01 0.67
CA GLN A 122 20.60 -2.53 0.49
C GLN A 122 20.01 -3.04 -0.81
N ALA A 123 18.70 -3.36 -0.73
CA ALA A 123 17.91 -3.65 -1.91
C ALA A 123 16.51 -3.05 -1.78
N THR A 124 15.68 -3.24 -2.82
CA THR A 124 14.31 -2.74 -2.88
C THR A 124 13.29 -3.86 -3.04
N VAL A 125 12.10 -3.67 -2.49
CA VAL A 125 10.92 -4.44 -2.83
C VAL A 125 10.00 -3.56 -3.65
N ASN A 126 9.66 -3.98 -4.86
CA ASN A 126 8.62 -3.35 -5.66
C ASN A 126 7.28 -4.03 -5.33
N VAL A 127 6.35 -3.29 -4.74
CA VAL A 127 5.02 -3.77 -4.39
C VAL A 127 4.00 -3.18 -5.35
N THR A 128 3.31 -4.04 -6.10
CA THR A 128 2.14 -3.61 -6.88
C THR A 128 0.91 -3.69 -6.00
N VAL A 129 0.26 -2.56 -5.74
CA VAL A 129 -0.98 -2.46 -4.99
C VAL A 129 -2.13 -2.32 -5.98
N ASN A 130 -3.03 -3.31 -6.00
CA ASN A 130 -4.19 -3.31 -6.88
C ASN A 130 -5.28 -2.41 -6.30
N ALA A 131 -5.99 -1.69 -7.17
CA ALA A 131 -7.22 -1.00 -6.79
C ALA A 131 -8.34 -2.02 -6.49
N VAL A 132 -9.13 -1.71 -5.47
CA VAL A 132 -10.34 -2.45 -5.07
C VAL A 132 -11.47 -1.44 -4.94
N ASN A 133 -12.64 -1.75 -5.48
CA ASN A 133 -13.76 -0.83 -5.39
C ASN A 133 -14.22 -0.63 -3.95
N ASP A 134 -14.33 0.62 -3.54
CA ASP A 134 -14.91 1.05 -2.27
C ASP A 134 -16.41 1.32 -2.42
N THR A 135 -17.15 1.26 -1.32
CA THR A 135 -18.57 1.58 -1.29
C THR A 135 -18.76 3.10 -1.14
N PRO A 136 -19.68 3.73 -1.88
CA PRO A 136 -20.00 5.13 -1.68
C PRO A 136 -20.34 5.47 -0.21
N VAL A 137 -20.03 6.69 0.21
CA VAL A 137 -20.27 7.16 1.58
C VAL A 137 -21.20 8.38 1.62
N VAL A 138 -21.81 8.61 2.77
CA VAL A 138 -22.56 9.86 3.05
C VAL A 138 -21.56 10.90 3.54
N GLU A 139 -21.17 11.81 2.66
CA GLU A 139 -20.24 12.90 2.96
C GLU A 139 -20.91 13.99 3.80
N SER A 140 -22.14 14.37 3.44
CA SER A 140 -22.92 15.38 4.13
C SER A 140 -24.36 14.92 4.35
N SER A 141 -24.74 14.80 5.61
CA SER A 141 -26.11 14.34 5.95
C SER A 141 -27.17 15.29 5.43
N LEU A 142 -28.16 14.74 4.73
CA LEU A 142 -29.38 15.45 4.35
C LEU A 142 -30.27 15.66 5.59
N ALA A 143 -30.69 16.89 5.82
CA ALA A 143 -31.51 17.22 6.97
C ALA A 143 -32.99 16.89 6.74
N ASP A 144 -33.71 16.53 7.80
CA ASP A 144 -35.15 16.42 7.79
C ASP A 144 -35.82 17.74 7.38
N GLN A 145 -36.95 17.66 6.65
CA GLN A 145 -37.62 18.80 6.04
C GLN A 145 -38.94 19.09 6.74
N THR A 146 -39.20 20.36 7.05
CA THR A 146 -40.48 20.83 7.54
C THR A 146 -41.02 21.90 6.59
N LEU A 147 -42.12 21.61 5.92
CA LEU A 147 -42.63 22.40 4.81
C LEU A 147 -44.12 22.72 5.07
N ALA A 148 -44.67 23.70 4.37
CA ALA A 148 -46.13 23.90 4.26
C ALA A 148 -46.66 23.14 3.05
N GLU A 149 -47.94 22.77 3.03
CA GLU A 149 -48.52 22.25 1.78
C GLU A 149 -48.41 23.28 0.66
N ASP A 150 -48.39 22.80 -0.58
CA ASP A 150 -48.15 23.62 -1.79
C ASP A 150 -46.85 24.43 -1.79
N PHE A 151 -45.82 23.95 -1.08
CA PHE A 151 -44.50 24.58 -1.09
C PHE A 151 -43.95 24.73 -2.51
N THR A 152 -43.19 25.80 -2.74
CA THR A 152 -42.50 25.96 -4.04
C THR A 152 -41.42 24.87 -4.22
N PRO A 153 -41.39 24.19 -5.37
CA PRO A 153 -40.37 23.20 -5.65
C PRO A 153 -38.95 23.75 -5.42
N TYR A 154 -38.07 22.94 -4.85
CA TYR A 154 -36.66 23.26 -4.60
C TYR A 154 -35.77 22.07 -4.90
N SER A 155 -34.46 22.29 -4.93
CA SER A 155 -33.50 21.25 -5.29
C SER A 155 -32.57 20.92 -4.13
N ILE A 156 -32.19 19.64 -4.07
CA ILE A 156 -31.15 19.09 -3.21
C ILE A 156 -30.05 18.55 -4.15
N ASP A 157 -28.81 18.98 -3.93
CA ASP A 157 -27.67 18.46 -4.67
C ASP A 157 -27.13 17.20 -4.00
N LEU A 158 -27.40 16.04 -4.60
CA LEU A 158 -26.95 14.75 -4.08
C LEU A 158 -25.44 14.51 -4.29
N ASN A 159 -24.83 15.16 -5.29
CA ASN A 159 -23.40 15.05 -5.51
C ASN A 159 -22.57 15.65 -4.34
N THR A 160 -23.17 16.57 -3.57
CA THR A 160 -22.52 17.11 -2.36
C THR A 160 -22.85 16.32 -1.09
N ALA A 161 -23.86 15.45 -1.15
CA ALA A 161 -24.30 14.64 -0.02
C ALA A 161 -23.63 13.26 0.01
N PHE A 162 -23.26 12.75 -1.14
CA PHE A 162 -22.62 11.44 -1.30
C PHE A 162 -21.34 11.59 -2.07
N SER A 163 -20.34 10.80 -1.73
CA SER A 163 -19.05 10.72 -2.42
C SER A 163 -18.58 9.28 -2.51
N ASP A 164 -17.60 9.06 -3.37
CA ASP A 164 -16.94 7.79 -3.57
C ASP A 164 -15.47 8.04 -3.87
N VAL A 165 -14.57 7.26 -3.30
CA VAL A 165 -13.12 7.48 -3.44
C VAL A 165 -12.62 7.06 -4.82
N ASP A 166 -13.26 6.03 -5.42
CA ASP A 166 -12.88 5.50 -6.73
C ASP A 166 -13.60 6.20 -7.89
N ASN A 167 -14.73 6.83 -7.61
CA ASN A 167 -15.63 7.34 -8.62
C ASN A 167 -15.75 8.85 -8.54
N VAL A 168 -15.37 9.52 -9.63
CA VAL A 168 -15.50 10.99 -9.74
C VAL A 168 -16.97 11.44 -9.83
N ASP A 169 -17.19 12.72 -9.55
CA ASP A 169 -18.50 13.35 -9.67
C ASP A 169 -19.19 13.04 -11.01
N GLY A 170 -20.42 12.53 -10.93
CA GLY A 170 -21.25 12.18 -12.10
C GLY A 170 -21.19 10.71 -12.51
N GLU A 171 -20.36 9.90 -11.90
CA GLU A 171 -20.35 8.44 -12.09
C GLU A 171 -21.31 7.73 -11.13
N LEU A 172 -21.58 8.31 -9.97
CA LEU A 172 -22.60 7.80 -9.06
C LEU A 172 -24.00 7.95 -9.68
N THR A 173 -24.81 6.91 -9.49
CA THR A 173 -26.22 6.90 -9.88
C THR A 173 -27.09 7.07 -8.65
N PHE A 174 -28.10 7.95 -8.74
CA PHE A 174 -28.97 8.28 -7.62
C PHE A 174 -30.39 7.79 -7.85
N SER A 175 -31.00 7.29 -6.78
CA SER A 175 -32.39 6.87 -6.76
C SER A 175 -33.08 7.32 -5.47
N VAL A 176 -34.41 7.34 -5.48
CA VAL A 176 -35.23 7.64 -4.31
C VAL A 176 -36.36 6.63 -4.19
N SER A 177 -36.72 6.30 -2.97
CA SER A 177 -37.86 5.47 -2.66
C SER A 177 -38.67 6.06 -1.49
N GLY A 178 -39.92 5.63 -1.35
CA GLY A 178 -40.83 6.14 -0.31
C GLY A 178 -41.56 7.44 -0.71
N ASN A 179 -41.33 7.98 -1.89
CA ASN A 179 -41.78 9.28 -2.37
C ASN A 179 -43.18 9.18 -3.03
N SER A 180 -44.21 8.87 -2.27
CA SER A 180 -45.60 8.71 -2.78
C SER A 180 -46.34 10.04 -2.95
N ASN A 181 -46.13 10.97 -2.03
CA ASN A 181 -46.81 12.26 -1.97
C ASN A 181 -45.84 13.45 -2.11
N VAL A 182 -44.63 13.33 -1.60
CA VAL A 182 -43.55 14.23 -1.91
C VAL A 182 -42.93 13.75 -3.21
N LEU A 183 -43.13 14.48 -4.31
CA LEU A 183 -42.66 14.08 -5.63
C LEU A 183 -41.21 14.45 -5.78
N VAL A 184 -40.40 13.51 -6.31
CA VAL A 184 -38.95 13.73 -6.56
C VAL A 184 -38.60 13.33 -8.00
N SER A 185 -37.88 14.20 -8.68
CA SER A 185 -37.20 13.88 -9.94
C SER A 185 -35.70 14.10 -9.76
N ILE A 186 -34.86 13.18 -10.25
CA ILE A 186 -33.43 13.29 -10.15
C ILE A 186 -32.83 13.38 -11.55
N GLU A 187 -32.07 14.44 -11.79
CA GLU A 187 -31.33 14.66 -13.04
C GLU A 187 -29.91 15.14 -12.72
N ASN A 188 -28.88 14.46 -13.24
CA ASN A 188 -27.46 14.80 -13.04
C ASN A 188 -27.09 15.00 -11.53
N GLY A 189 -27.60 14.15 -10.65
CA GLY A 189 -27.37 14.23 -9.20
C GLY A 189 -28.15 15.32 -8.48
N ILE A 190 -29.02 16.08 -9.18
CA ILE A 190 -29.88 17.09 -8.58
C ILE A 190 -31.28 16.52 -8.38
N ALA A 191 -31.69 16.38 -7.13
CA ALA A 191 -33.05 15.98 -6.77
C ALA A 191 -33.96 17.21 -6.65
N THR A 192 -34.96 17.33 -7.55
CA THR A 192 -36.00 18.35 -7.47
C THR A 192 -37.18 17.82 -6.67
N ILE A 193 -37.47 18.47 -5.54
CA ILE A 193 -38.53 18.14 -4.60
C ILE A 193 -39.76 19.00 -4.90
N SER A 194 -40.93 18.36 -5.06
CA SER A 194 -42.18 19.06 -5.43
C SER A 194 -43.33 18.55 -4.57
N PRO A 195 -44.30 19.39 -4.20
CA PRO A 195 -45.49 18.96 -3.47
C PRO A 195 -46.49 18.20 -4.37
N THR A 196 -47.28 17.35 -3.74
CA THR A 196 -48.60 16.99 -4.29
C THR A 196 -49.63 18.01 -3.78
N ALA A 197 -50.46 18.55 -4.66
CA ALA A 197 -51.44 19.59 -4.31
C ALA A 197 -52.32 19.16 -3.14
N ASP A 198 -52.57 20.08 -2.21
CA ASP A 198 -53.42 19.92 -1.03
C ASP A 198 -53.05 18.75 -0.10
N TRP A 199 -51.80 18.20 -0.24
CA TRP A 199 -51.36 17.11 0.63
C TRP A 199 -50.58 17.64 1.84
N ASN A 200 -51.01 17.18 3.02
CA ASN A 200 -50.27 17.39 4.27
C ASN A 200 -50.09 16.07 5.01
N GLY A 201 -49.02 15.94 5.79
CA GLY A 201 -48.67 14.69 6.48
C GLY A 201 -47.19 14.53 6.67
N SER A 202 -46.76 13.31 6.91
CA SER A 202 -45.34 12.97 7.03
C SER A 202 -44.98 11.79 6.12
N GLU A 203 -43.85 11.87 5.43
CA GLU A 203 -43.34 10.84 4.53
C GLU A 203 -41.84 10.72 4.72
N ALA A 204 -41.31 9.49 4.73
CA ALA A 204 -39.91 9.21 4.82
C ALA A 204 -39.36 8.81 3.43
N LEU A 205 -38.47 9.60 2.88
CA LEU A 205 -37.83 9.34 1.61
C LEU A 205 -36.42 8.80 1.83
N THR A 206 -36.10 7.71 1.16
CA THR A 206 -34.74 7.14 1.18
C THR A 206 -34.03 7.45 -0.13
N PHE A 207 -32.98 8.26 -0.05
CA PHE A 207 -32.07 8.55 -1.16
C PHE A 207 -30.94 7.52 -1.13
N THR A 208 -30.62 6.96 -2.28
CA THR A 208 -29.56 5.96 -2.47
C THR A 208 -28.62 6.43 -3.55
N ALA A 209 -27.33 6.41 -3.24
CA ALA A 209 -26.24 6.54 -4.21
C ALA A 209 -25.66 5.14 -4.47
N ALA A 210 -25.43 4.81 -5.73
CA ALA A 210 -24.78 3.57 -6.16
C ALA A 210 -23.66 3.88 -7.14
N ASP A 211 -22.54 3.19 -6.99
CA ASP A 211 -21.41 3.24 -7.88
C ASP A 211 -21.63 2.40 -9.17
N PRO A 212 -20.72 2.46 -10.15
CA PRO A 212 -20.80 1.64 -11.36
C PRO A 212 -20.67 0.14 -11.13
N SER A 213 -20.09 -0.31 -10.00
CA SER A 213 -19.96 -1.72 -9.65
C SER A 213 -21.25 -2.28 -9.01
N GLY A 214 -22.14 -1.40 -8.53
CA GLY A 214 -23.44 -1.72 -7.94
C GLY A 214 -23.44 -1.71 -6.41
N GLU A 215 -22.35 -1.30 -5.76
CA GLU A 215 -22.33 -1.04 -4.32
C GLU A 215 -23.07 0.27 -4.02
N SER A 216 -23.65 0.39 -2.83
CA SER A 216 -24.52 1.54 -2.57
C SER A 216 -24.63 1.89 -1.10
N VAL A 217 -24.87 3.18 -0.84
CA VAL A 217 -25.20 3.74 0.46
C VAL A 217 -26.53 4.47 0.40
N SER A 218 -27.28 4.50 1.50
CA SER A 218 -28.58 5.15 1.55
C SER A 218 -28.73 6.04 2.78
N GLN A 219 -29.47 7.13 2.61
CA GLN A 219 -29.87 8.00 3.71
C GLN A 219 -31.39 8.27 3.65
N THR A 220 -32.06 8.17 4.80
CA THR A 220 -33.48 8.48 4.93
C THR A 220 -33.66 9.90 5.46
N VAL A 221 -34.56 10.66 4.84
CA VAL A 221 -34.96 12.03 5.20
C VAL A 221 -36.46 12.04 5.48
N ASN A 222 -36.84 12.59 6.63
CA ASN A 222 -38.25 12.76 6.98
C ASN A 222 -38.77 14.11 6.47
N PHE A 223 -39.83 14.05 5.69
CA PHE A 223 -40.57 15.23 5.22
C PHE A 223 -41.86 15.38 6.04
N THR A 224 -42.01 16.50 6.73
CA THR A 224 -43.23 16.86 7.46
C THR A 224 -43.84 18.05 6.76
N VAL A 225 -45.02 17.89 6.19
CA VAL A 225 -45.78 18.91 5.47
C VAL A 225 -47.00 19.33 6.32
N ALA A 226 -47.00 20.57 6.73
CA ALA A 226 -48.06 21.15 7.56
C ALA A 226 -49.18 21.69 6.68
N PRO A 227 -50.48 21.55 7.14
CA PRO A 227 -51.60 22.13 6.40
C PRO A 227 -51.57 23.67 6.42
N VAL A 228 -52.08 24.28 5.34
CA VAL A 228 -52.32 25.73 5.19
C VAL A 228 -53.82 25.91 4.96
N ALA A 229 -54.42 27.00 5.50
CA ALA A 229 -55.83 27.30 5.27
C ALA A 229 -56.01 27.89 3.85
N ASP A 230 -56.84 27.29 3.05
CA ASP A 230 -57.26 27.72 1.73
C ASP A 230 -58.38 28.79 1.78
#